data_804e07a53691c4667cca2f5ddcdd480b
#
_entry.id   804e07a53691c4667cca2f5ddcdd480b
#
_cell.length_a   1.000
_cell.length_b   1.000
_cell.length_c   1.000
_cell.angle_alpha   90.00
_cell.angle_beta   90.00
_cell.angle_gamma   90.00
#
_symmetry.space_group_name_H-M   'P 1'
#
loop_
_entity.id
_entity.type
_entity.pdbx_description
1 polymer ?
#
loop_
_entity_poly.entity_id
_entity_poly.type
_entity_poly.pdbx_seq_one_letter_code
_entity_poly.pdbx_strand_id
1 'polypeptide(L)' 'TVRYRVYEEWITHPQLGRYCCYGIMCESYLPKHGWQLQQAVSDITDDRYAAEALAALMQQEDLEPCHLLDVVEDYLNGM' A
#
# COMPACT_ATOMS: atom_id res chain seq x y z
N THR A 1 2.14 -17.35 -0.90
CA THR A 1 2.42 -16.44 0.23
C THR A 1 2.56 -15.00 -0.27
N VAL A 2 1.82 -14.10 0.33
CA VAL A 2 1.88 -12.68 0.00
C VAL A 2 2.17 -11.86 1.26
N ARG A 3 2.76 -10.68 1.07
CA ARG A 3 2.96 -9.74 2.18
C ARG A 3 2.61 -8.33 1.73
N TYR A 4 2.08 -7.55 2.66
CA TYR A 4 1.70 -6.16 2.45
C TYR A 4 2.64 -5.27 3.26
N ARG A 5 3.28 -4.31 2.59
CA ARG A 5 4.27 -3.44 3.21
C ARG A 5 3.95 -1.99 2.92
N VAL A 6 4.12 -1.16 3.94
CA VAL A 6 4.01 0.29 3.79
C VAL A 6 5.36 0.83 3.29
N TYR A 7 5.32 1.79 2.40
CA TYR A 7 6.51 2.51 1.98
C TYR A 7 6.26 4.01 2.06
N GLU A 8 7.32 4.74 2.38
CA GLU A 8 7.31 6.20 2.44
C GLU A 8 7.74 6.75 1.10
N GLU A 9 7.09 7.81 0.65
CA GLU A 9 7.47 8.49 -0.58
C GLU A 9 7.28 9.99 -0.45
N TRP A 10 8.05 10.73 -1.25
CA TRP A 10 7.95 12.18 -1.34
C TRP A 10 7.38 12.53 -2.70
N ILE A 11 6.30 13.29 -2.69
CA ILE A 11 5.59 13.68 -3.90
C ILE A 11 5.70 15.19 -4.06
N THR A 12 5.97 15.64 -5.30
CA THR A 12 5.98 17.05 -5.63
C THR A 12 4.69 17.39 -6.37
N HIS A 13 3.91 18.30 -5.80
CA HIS A 13 2.66 18.77 -6.38
C HIS A 13 2.83 20.21 -6.83
N PRO A 14 2.37 20.60 -8.04
CA PRO A 14 2.58 21.95 -8.56
C PRO A 14 2.05 23.08 -7.66
N GLN A 15 0.98 22.81 -6.91
CA GLN A 15 0.36 23.81 -6.03
C GLN A 15 0.68 23.64 -4.57
N LEU A 16 0.86 22.38 -4.13
CA LEU A 16 1.06 22.06 -2.72
C LEU A 16 2.54 21.99 -2.34
N GLY A 17 3.43 21.93 -3.33
CA GLY A 17 4.84 21.74 -3.09
C GLY A 17 5.16 20.27 -2.83
N ARG A 18 6.23 20.03 -2.07
CA ARG A 18 6.71 18.69 -1.77
C ARG A 18 6.12 18.20 -0.45
N TYR A 19 5.56 17.00 -0.44
CA TYR A 19 5.02 16.42 0.78
C TYR A 19 5.34 14.93 0.88
N CYS A 20 5.38 14.44 2.13
CA CYS A 20 5.61 13.04 2.44
C CYS A 20 4.26 12.32 2.55
N CYS A 21 4.18 11.15 1.98
CA CYS A 21 3.00 10.30 2.10
C CYS A 21 3.40 8.84 2.11
N TYR A 22 2.43 7.97 2.28
CA TYR A 22 2.65 6.54 2.41
C TYR A 22 1.80 5.78 1.42
N GLY A 23 2.40 4.77 0.82
CA GLY A 23 1.72 3.83 -0.05
C GLY A 23 1.83 2.42 0.52
N ILE A 24 1.17 1.48 -0.13
CA ILE A 24 1.20 0.06 0.24
C ILE A 24 1.57 -0.75 -0.99
N MET A 25 2.50 -1.68 -0.81
CA MET A 25 2.88 -2.62 -1.84
C MET A 25 2.56 -4.03 -1.41
N CYS A 26 2.19 -4.86 -2.38
CA CYS A 26 1.97 -6.29 -2.19
C CYS A 26 3.03 -7.07 -2.95
N GLU A 27 3.67 -8.01 -2.25
CA GLU A 27 4.71 -8.85 -2.82
C GLU A 27 4.34 -10.32 -2.63
N SER A 28 4.69 -11.16 -3.62
CA SER A 28 4.55 -12.61 -3.51
C SER A 28 5.92 -13.25 -3.46
N TYR A 29 6.03 -14.35 -2.74
CA TYR A 29 7.27 -15.12 -2.65
C TYR A 29 7.31 -16.21 -3.71
N LEU A 30 8.37 -16.20 -4.52
CA LEU A 30 8.65 -17.23 -5.50
C LEU A 30 9.93 -17.95 -5.10
N PRO A 31 9.91 -19.28 -4.91
CA PRO A 31 11.06 -20.01 -4.34
C PRO A 31 12.40 -19.78 -5.04
N LYS A 32 12.38 -19.52 -6.34
CA LYS A 32 13.62 -19.32 -7.09
C LYS A 32 14.02 -17.85 -7.27
N HIS A 33 13.10 -16.92 -6.95
CA HIS A 33 13.28 -15.51 -7.22
C HIS A 33 13.12 -14.62 -5.98
N GLY A 34 12.66 -15.21 -4.87
CA GLY A 34 12.38 -14.45 -3.66
C GLY A 34 11.10 -13.62 -3.77
N TRP A 35 11.07 -12.51 -3.06
CA TRP A 35 9.90 -11.62 -3.05
C TRP A 35 9.82 -10.80 -4.33
N GLN A 36 8.65 -10.86 -4.98
CA GLN A 36 8.40 -10.14 -6.23
C GLN A 36 7.24 -9.20 -6.05
N LEU A 37 7.41 -7.96 -6.51
CA LEU A 37 6.35 -6.95 -6.45
C LEU A 37 5.20 -7.34 -7.37
N GLN A 38 3.98 -7.37 -6.83
CA GLN A 38 2.77 -7.68 -7.59
C GLN A 38 1.93 -6.44 -7.86
N GLN A 39 1.77 -5.60 -6.84
CA GLN A 39 0.95 -4.41 -6.92
C GLN A 39 1.51 -3.36 -5.97
N ALA A 40 1.30 -2.10 -6.30
CA ALA A 40 1.60 -1.00 -5.39
C ALA A 40 0.58 0.11 -5.62
N VAL A 41 0.14 0.73 -4.53
CA VAL A 41 -0.73 1.90 -4.58
C VAL A 41 -0.05 3.02 -3.82
N SER A 42 0.20 4.12 -4.53
CA SER A 42 0.92 5.27 -4.05
C SER A 42 -0.02 6.29 -3.41
N ASP A 43 0.51 7.14 -2.56
CA ASP A 43 -0.17 8.34 -2.05
C ASP A 43 -1.54 8.03 -1.41
N ILE A 44 -1.55 7.06 -0.50
CA ILE A 44 -2.79 6.66 0.18
C ILE A 44 -3.13 7.63 1.31
N THR A 45 -2.15 7.97 2.13
CA THR A 45 -2.35 8.80 3.32
C THR A 45 -1.03 9.44 3.73
N ASP A 46 -1.11 10.56 4.44
CA ASP A 46 0.05 11.19 5.06
C ASP A 46 0.29 10.70 6.49
N ASP A 47 -0.59 9.83 6.99
CA ASP A 47 -0.50 9.28 8.34
C ASP A 47 0.08 7.86 8.28
N ARG A 48 1.32 7.71 8.75
CA ARG A 48 2.02 6.44 8.77
C ARG A 48 1.26 5.36 9.53
N TYR A 49 0.68 5.73 10.67
CA TYR A 49 -0.04 4.76 11.51
C TYR A 49 -1.29 4.24 10.80
N ALA A 50 -1.99 5.13 10.07
CA ALA A 50 -3.14 4.72 9.28
C ALA A 50 -2.72 3.75 8.16
N ALA A 51 -1.61 4.03 7.49
CA ALA A 51 -1.09 3.14 6.44
C ALA A 51 -0.70 1.77 7.01
N GLU A 52 -0.01 1.77 8.16
CA GLU A 52 0.40 0.52 8.83
C GLU A 52 -0.82 -0.30 9.27
N ALA A 53 -1.85 0.35 9.80
CA ALA A 53 -3.07 -0.33 10.22
C ALA A 53 -3.78 -0.96 9.03
N LEU A 54 -3.84 -0.24 7.90
CA LEU A 54 -4.47 -0.75 6.68
C LEU A 54 -3.70 -1.94 6.11
N ALA A 55 -2.37 -1.86 6.06
CA ALA A 55 -1.53 -2.96 5.60
C ALA A 55 -1.67 -4.18 6.49
N ALA A 56 -1.74 -3.98 7.82
CA ALA A 56 -1.93 -5.06 8.77
C ALA A 56 -3.28 -5.76 8.56
N LEU A 57 -4.32 -4.98 8.29
CA LEU A 57 -5.64 -5.53 8.00
C LEU A 57 -5.62 -6.37 6.72
N MET A 58 -4.98 -5.88 5.67
CA MET A 58 -4.85 -6.62 4.42
C MET A 58 -4.10 -7.93 4.62
N GLN A 59 -3.04 -7.91 5.43
CA GLN A 59 -2.26 -9.09 5.75
C GLN A 59 -3.09 -10.10 6.55
N GLN A 60 -3.85 -9.61 7.54
CA GLN A 60 -4.70 -10.43 8.38
C GLN A 60 -5.80 -11.13 7.58
N GLU A 61 -6.39 -10.41 6.64
CA GLU A 61 -7.47 -10.94 5.80
C GLU A 61 -6.96 -11.76 4.62
N ASP A 62 -5.65 -11.91 4.50
CA ASP A 62 -5.01 -12.64 3.39
C ASP A 62 -5.51 -12.16 2.03
N LEU A 63 -5.57 -10.84 1.88
CA LEU A 63 -6.08 -10.21 0.68
C LEU A 63 -5.27 -10.63 -0.55
N GLU A 64 -5.94 -10.91 -1.65
CA GLU A 64 -5.26 -11.20 -2.90
C GLU A 64 -4.78 -9.90 -3.57
N PRO A 65 -3.62 -9.92 -4.24
CA PRO A 65 -3.06 -8.70 -4.85
C PRO A 65 -4.02 -7.97 -5.79
N CYS A 66 -4.85 -8.70 -6.51
CA CYS A 66 -5.79 -8.08 -7.46
C CYS A 66 -6.87 -7.24 -6.78
N HIS A 67 -7.06 -7.37 -5.48
CA HIS A 67 -8.05 -6.60 -4.71
C HIS A 67 -7.46 -5.41 -3.98
N LEU A 68 -6.14 -5.20 -4.08
CA LEU A 68 -5.47 -4.14 -3.34
C LEU A 68 -6.06 -2.76 -3.65
N LEU A 69 -6.20 -2.43 -4.93
CA LEU A 69 -6.73 -1.13 -5.34
C LEU A 69 -8.16 -0.92 -4.84
N ASP A 70 -9.00 -1.97 -4.94
CA ASP A 70 -10.39 -1.88 -4.50
C ASP A 70 -10.49 -1.57 -3.01
N VAL A 71 -9.67 -2.23 -2.19
CA VAL A 71 -9.65 -2.00 -0.74
C VAL A 71 -9.18 -0.59 -0.42
N VAL A 72 -8.14 -0.12 -1.11
CA VAL A 72 -7.64 1.25 -0.92
C VAL A 72 -8.70 2.27 -1.30
N GLU A 73 -9.40 2.06 -2.42
CA GLU A 73 -10.47 2.97 -2.84
C GLU A 73 -11.60 3.04 -1.82
N ASP A 74 -11.99 1.89 -1.27
CA ASP A 74 -13.01 1.84 -0.22
C ASP A 74 -12.55 2.62 1.03
N TYR A 75 -11.29 2.45 1.42
CA TYR A 75 -10.70 3.17 2.54
C TYR A 75 -10.75 4.69 2.30
N LEU A 76 -10.33 5.14 1.11
CA LEU A 76 -10.29 6.57 0.77
C LEU A 76 -11.69 7.17 0.67
N ASN A 77 -12.70 6.37 0.34
CA ASN A 77 -14.08 6.83 0.26
C ASN A 77 -14.81 6.76 1.60
N GLY A 78 -14.12 6.43 2.67
CA GLY A 78 -14.69 6.41 4.02
C GLY A 78 -15.55 5.20 4.32
N MET A 79 -15.34 4.13 3.60
CA MET A 79 -16.12 2.89 3.79
C MET A 79 -15.56 2.05 4.94
#